data_a59a6ce1278a7104d153e7a7903a2bf1
#
_entry.id   a59a6ce1278a7104d153e7a7903a2bf1
#
_cell.length_a   1.000
_cell.length_b   1.000
_cell.length_c   1.000
_cell.angle_alpha   90.00
_cell.angle_beta   90.00
_cell.angle_gamma   90.00
#
_symmetry.space_group_name_H-M   'P 1'
#
loop_
_entity.id
_entity.type
_entity.pdbx_description
1 polymer ?
#
loop_
_entity_poly.entity_id
_entity_poly.type
_entity_poly.pdbx_seq_one_letter_code
_entity_poly.pdbx_strand_id
1 'polypeptide(L)'
;MIFENVTICDCDGERVASVRIEEGRITEIAEQIAGDERVDATGKVLLPALVDTNVRLKDGRLTGRHLAELAKAAREGGVGTAVLSPDSTPSVNDAISLEFVQNQRDGCEGARIETTIAATIDDERFSNIAILLKRGAVAPYMTTSISNHLAVRVAEYVKMFGGTLFCRAYDRNLSSNGVMNEGAVAQRLGLVGIPSLGEPVHVARMIEIAREFGIAIVFKSIASPRSLEMISAAKREGVDVRCEVSLHHLLKSDAACEDFNTVAKLDPPLQSEADVTKLREAFEAGAVDMLTLLHQPNSPVNKEVAFADAAYGCESIADALPLLYTKLVASGWIGWERLIALCVREPARTIGRDAGTVGVGSTDLVLFDPRPVRMLDNRQSLYNGETLHGTVEKLFTIS
;
A
#
# COMPACT_ATOMS: atom_id res chain seq x y z
N MET A 1 3.21 22.72 -21.24
CA MET A 1 2.28 23.42 -20.32
C MET A 1 3.06 23.94 -19.13
N ILE A 2 2.82 25.19 -18.70
CA ILE A 2 3.51 25.84 -17.58
C ILE A 2 2.51 26.00 -16.44
N PHE A 3 2.85 25.53 -15.26
CA PHE A 3 2.10 25.76 -14.01
C PHE A 3 2.81 26.85 -13.21
N GLU A 4 2.17 28.01 -13.07
CA GLU A 4 2.72 29.15 -12.35
C GLU A 4 2.32 29.10 -10.87
N ASN A 5 3.24 29.51 -9.98
CA ASN A 5 3.00 29.63 -8.53
C ASN A 5 2.55 28.32 -7.87
N VAL A 6 2.96 27.15 -8.39
CA VAL A 6 2.64 25.87 -7.77
C VAL A 6 3.51 25.63 -6.54
N THR A 7 2.92 25.12 -5.46
CA THR A 7 3.69 24.63 -4.31
C THR A 7 4.23 23.25 -4.63
N ILE A 8 5.54 23.11 -4.76
CA ILE A 8 6.21 21.81 -4.90
C ILE A 8 6.41 21.26 -3.50
N CYS A 9 5.90 20.05 -3.25
CA CYS A 9 6.11 19.29 -2.02
C CYS A 9 6.85 18.00 -2.34
N ASP A 10 7.98 17.77 -1.68
CA ASP A 10 8.78 16.56 -1.82
C ASP A 10 9.53 16.21 -0.52
N CYS A 11 10.45 15.22 -0.56
CA CYS A 11 11.22 14.83 0.62
C CYS A 11 12.24 15.89 1.08
N ASP A 12 12.51 16.91 0.29
CA ASP A 12 13.41 18.01 0.61
C ASP A 12 12.65 19.23 1.21
N GLY A 13 11.31 19.15 1.26
CA GLY A 13 10.45 20.19 1.85
C GLY A 13 9.46 20.78 0.84
N GLU A 14 9.02 21.99 1.16
CA GLU A 14 8.01 22.75 0.40
C GLU A 14 8.63 24.02 -0.19
N ARG A 15 8.32 24.29 -1.47
CA ARG A 15 8.76 25.52 -2.16
C ARG A 15 7.77 25.93 -3.25
N VAL A 16 7.63 27.23 -3.48
CA VAL A 16 6.78 27.75 -4.56
C VAL A 16 7.65 28.06 -5.78
N ALA A 17 7.22 27.59 -6.94
CA ALA A 17 7.91 27.84 -8.22
C ALA A 17 6.94 27.75 -9.40
N SER A 18 7.39 28.18 -10.57
CA SER A 18 6.77 27.84 -11.85
C SER A 18 7.43 26.59 -12.41
N VAL A 19 6.64 25.69 -12.97
CA VAL A 19 7.11 24.39 -13.49
C VAL A 19 6.60 24.18 -14.90
N ARG A 20 7.50 23.87 -15.84
CA ARG A 20 7.14 23.42 -17.18
C ARG A 20 7.13 21.89 -17.23
N ILE A 21 5.99 21.33 -17.67
CA ILE A 21 5.84 19.88 -17.88
C ILE A 21 5.53 19.62 -19.36
N GLU A 22 6.37 18.80 -19.99
CA GLU A 22 6.26 18.36 -21.37
C GLU A 22 6.32 16.82 -21.43
N GLU A 23 5.38 16.20 -22.11
CA GLU A 23 5.30 14.72 -22.22
C GLU A 23 5.38 14.00 -20.86
N GLY A 24 4.74 14.54 -19.82
CA GLY A 24 4.76 13.97 -18.47
C GLY A 24 6.04 14.18 -17.66
N ARG A 25 7.02 14.94 -18.18
CA ARG A 25 8.32 15.21 -17.56
C ARG A 25 8.49 16.70 -17.25
N ILE A 26 9.10 17.01 -16.13
CA ILE A 26 9.54 18.38 -15.83
C ILE A 26 10.75 18.74 -16.69
N THR A 27 10.61 19.79 -17.50
CA THR A 27 11.71 20.31 -18.35
C THR A 27 12.33 21.58 -17.76
N GLU A 28 11.60 22.33 -16.93
CA GLU A 28 12.11 23.57 -16.33
C GLU A 28 11.43 23.85 -14.99
N ILE A 29 12.20 24.35 -14.02
CA ILE A 29 11.70 24.90 -12.74
C ILE A 29 12.39 26.24 -12.53
N ALA A 30 11.60 27.32 -12.37
CA ALA A 30 12.10 28.66 -12.11
C ALA A 30 11.06 29.52 -11.38
N GLU A 31 11.43 30.70 -10.90
CA GLU A 31 10.43 31.65 -10.36
C GLU A 31 9.45 32.13 -11.44
N GLN A 32 9.95 32.34 -12.65
CA GLN A 32 9.17 32.71 -13.83
C GLN A 32 9.66 31.93 -15.05
N ILE A 33 8.75 31.40 -15.84
CA ILE A 33 9.04 30.66 -17.06
C ILE A 33 8.35 31.37 -18.26
N ALA A 34 9.09 31.62 -19.32
CA ALA A 34 8.53 32.21 -20.55
C ALA A 34 7.76 31.19 -21.37
N GLY A 35 6.61 31.53 -21.93
CA GLY A 35 5.80 30.66 -22.81
C GLY A 35 4.32 31.05 -22.82
N ASP A 36 3.55 30.48 -23.73
CA ASP A 36 2.16 30.88 -23.97
C ASP A 36 1.13 30.01 -23.25
N GLU A 37 1.42 28.72 -23.04
CA GLU A 37 0.51 27.79 -22.36
C GLU A 37 0.74 27.84 -20.84
N ARG A 38 0.06 28.76 -20.16
CA ARG A 38 0.20 28.98 -18.71
C ARG A 38 -1.09 28.64 -17.98
N VAL A 39 -0.95 28.05 -16.82
CA VAL A 39 -2.02 27.76 -15.87
C VAL A 39 -1.61 28.31 -14.51
N ASP A 40 -2.42 29.18 -13.93
CA ASP A 40 -2.23 29.61 -12.54
C ASP A 40 -2.52 28.43 -11.61
N ALA A 41 -1.50 27.99 -10.91
CA ALA A 41 -1.55 26.89 -9.95
C ALA A 41 -1.42 27.37 -8.49
N THR A 42 -1.70 28.66 -8.23
CA THR A 42 -1.69 29.22 -6.89
C THR A 42 -2.59 28.44 -5.94
N GLY A 43 -2.02 27.98 -4.84
CA GLY A 43 -2.70 27.14 -3.83
C GLY A 43 -2.83 25.66 -4.19
N LYS A 44 -2.30 25.23 -5.33
CA LYS A 44 -2.20 23.82 -5.70
C LYS A 44 -0.83 23.27 -5.33
N VAL A 45 -0.76 21.95 -5.18
CA VAL A 45 0.44 21.21 -4.79
C VAL A 45 0.86 20.30 -5.93
N LEU A 46 2.13 20.36 -6.32
CA LEU A 46 2.79 19.40 -7.19
C LEU A 46 3.69 18.50 -6.35
N LEU A 47 3.44 17.21 -6.39
CA LEU A 47 4.18 16.22 -5.61
C LEU A 47 4.48 14.97 -6.46
N PRO A 48 5.46 14.14 -6.05
CA PRO A 48 5.66 12.84 -6.68
C PRO A 48 4.40 11.97 -6.51
N ALA A 49 4.02 11.23 -7.53
CA ALA A 49 2.88 10.33 -7.49
C ALA A 49 3.07 9.24 -6.43
N LEU A 50 1.98 8.89 -5.74
CA LEU A 50 2.02 7.88 -4.68
C LEU A 50 2.40 6.51 -5.24
N VAL A 51 3.05 5.70 -4.39
CA VAL A 51 3.38 4.31 -4.64
C VAL A 51 2.70 3.46 -3.56
N ASP A 52 1.72 2.65 -3.94
CA ASP A 52 1.09 1.70 -3.01
C ASP A 52 1.56 0.28 -3.33
N THR A 53 2.27 -0.33 -2.39
CA THR A 53 2.87 -1.66 -2.55
C THR A 53 1.98 -2.81 -2.10
N ASN A 54 0.68 -2.56 -1.85
CA ASN A 54 -0.23 -3.58 -1.31
C ASN A 54 -1.66 -3.42 -1.80
N VAL A 55 -1.86 -3.68 -3.07
CA VAL A 55 -3.18 -3.62 -3.69
C VAL A 55 -3.64 -4.98 -4.17
N ARG A 56 -4.95 -5.18 -4.24
CA ARG A 56 -5.59 -6.38 -4.74
C ARG A 56 -6.62 -6.05 -5.81
N LEU A 57 -6.87 -7.02 -6.67
CA LEU A 57 -7.88 -6.93 -7.71
C LEU A 57 -9.27 -7.22 -7.14
N LYS A 58 -10.28 -6.70 -7.80
CA LYS A 58 -11.68 -6.93 -7.45
C LYS A 58 -11.99 -8.42 -7.39
N ASP A 59 -12.62 -8.84 -6.27
CA ASP A 59 -12.95 -10.23 -5.96
C ASP A 59 -11.73 -11.19 -6.05
N GLY A 60 -10.50 -10.67 -5.93
CA GLY A 60 -9.27 -11.43 -6.09
C GLY A 60 -9.07 -12.04 -7.47
N ARG A 61 -9.75 -11.58 -8.53
CA ARG A 61 -9.70 -12.19 -9.87
C ARG A 61 -8.73 -11.48 -10.80
N LEU A 62 -7.75 -12.22 -11.30
CA LEU A 62 -6.79 -11.72 -12.30
C LEU A 62 -7.43 -11.71 -13.69
N THR A 63 -7.91 -10.55 -14.09
CA THR A 63 -8.49 -10.30 -15.43
C THR A 63 -8.01 -8.96 -15.98
N GLY A 64 -7.95 -8.82 -17.31
CA GLY A 64 -7.58 -7.55 -17.95
C GLY A 64 -8.52 -6.40 -17.57
N ARG A 65 -9.82 -6.69 -17.40
CA ARG A 65 -10.81 -5.71 -16.93
C ARG A 65 -10.48 -5.20 -15.53
N HIS A 66 -10.21 -6.08 -14.56
CA HIS A 66 -9.93 -5.66 -13.19
C HIS A 66 -8.59 -4.94 -13.07
N LEU A 67 -7.60 -5.28 -13.91
CA LEU A 67 -6.34 -4.53 -14.00
C LEU A 67 -6.58 -3.10 -14.52
N ALA A 68 -7.41 -2.93 -15.55
CA ALA A 68 -7.78 -1.62 -16.09
C ALA A 68 -8.58 -0.80 -15.06
N GLU A 69 -9.55 -1.41 -14.37
CA GLU A 69 -10.31 -0.77 -13.28
C GLU A 69 -9.37 -0.29 -12.16
N LEU A 70 -8.40 -1.13 -11.75
CA LEU A 70 -7.39 -0.76 -10.74
C LEU A 70 -6.51 0.40 -11.23
N ALA A 71 -5.99 0.35 -12.47
CA ALA A 71 -5.14 1.41 -13.01
C ALA A 71 -5.86 2.75 -13.08
N LYS A 72 -7.15 2.74 -13.47
CA LYS A 72 -8.00 3.92 -13.48
C LYS A 72 -8.24 4.48 -12.07
N ALA A 73 -8.65 3.63 -11.13
CA ALA A 73 -8.90 4.03 -9.74
C ALA A 73 -7.64 4.58 -9.06
N ALA A 74 -6.48 3.95 -9.28
CA ALA A 74 -5.20 4.42 -8.80
C ALA A 74 -4.85 5.81 -9.34
N ARG A 75 -5.04 6.05 -10.65
CA ARG A 75 -4.85 7.37 -11.28
C ARG A 75 -5.74 8.44 -10.64
N GLU A 76 -7.02 8.14 -10.45
CA GLU A 76 -7.99 9.06 -9.81
C GLU A 76 -7.55 9.43 -8.39
N GLY A 77 -6.96 8.48 -7.66
CA GLY A 77 -6.44 8.70 -6.30
C GLY A 77 -5.04 9.29 -6.22
N GLY A 78 -4.37 9.59 -7.35
CA GLY A 78 -3.01 10.13 -7.35
C GLY A 78 -1.91 9.09 -7.12
N VAL A 79 -2.24 7.81 -7.28
CA VAL A 79 -1.28 6.70 -7.21
C VAL A 79 -0.68 6.47 -8.59
N GLY A 80 0.61 6.73 -8.77
CA GLY A 80 1.35 6.53 -10.02
C GLY A 80 1.81 5.09 -10.23
N THR A 81 2.11 4.38 -9.14
CA THR A 81 2.49 2.96 -9.18
C THR A 81 1.71 2.19 -8.12
N ALA A 82 0.99 1.17 -8.56
CA ALA A 82 0.29 0.22 -7.68
C ALA A 82 0.90 -1.17 -7.85
N VAL A 83 1.36 -1.77 -6.73
CA VAL A 83 2.00 -3.08 -6.74
C VAL A 83 0.99 -4.14 -6.28
N LEU A 84 0.64 -5.01 -7.19
CA LEU A 84 -0.33 -6.08 -6.98
C LEU A 84 0.25 -7.16 -6.07
N SER A 85 -0.50 -7.55 -5.04
CA SER A 85 -0.26 -8.78 -4.28
C SER A 85 -0.55 -10.00 -5.15
N PRO A 86 0.23 -11.10 -5.03
CA PRO A 86 0.16 -12.21 -5.97
C PRO A 86 -0.97 -13.21 -5.66
N ASP A 87 -1.76 -12.97 -4.62
CA ASP A 87 -2.81 -13.84 -4.07
C ASP A 87 -4.14 -13.76 -4.85
N SER A 88 -4.07 -13.42 -6.13
CA SER A 88 -5.22 -13.43 -7.05
C SER A 88 -5.54 -14.84 -7.55
N THR A 89 -6.66 -14.97 -8.30
CA THR A 89 -7.04 -16.19 -9.01
C THR A 89 -7.11 -15.93 -10.51
N PRO A 90 -6.23 -16.54 -11.34
CA PRO A 90 -5.07 -17.34 -10.91
C PRO A 90 -4.02 -16.50 -10.14
N SER A 91 -3.23 -17.17 -9.29
CA SER A 91 -2.13 -16.52 -8.56
C SER A 91 -0.99 -16.14 -9.51
N VAL A 92 -0.27 -15.04 -9.21
CA VAL A 92 0.92 -14.66 -9.97
C VAL A 92 2.12 -15.46 -9.44
N ASN A 93 2.29 -16.67 -9.92
CA ASN A 93 3.33 -17.62 -9.48
C ASN A 93 4.09 -18.29 -10.63
N ASP A 94 3.77 -17.94 -11.87
CA ASP A 94 4.42 -18.46 -13.07
C ASP A 94 4.64 -17.36 -14.13
N ALA A 95 5.33 -17.69 -15.21
CA ALA A 95 5.66 -16.76 -16.27
C ALA A 95 4.43 -16.26 -17.05
N ILE A 96 3.39 -17.11 -17.18
CA ILE A 96 2.19 -16.78 -17.96
C ILE A 96 1.38 -15.71 -17.22
N SER A 97 1.14 -15.91 -15.92
CA SER A 97 0.42 -14.94 -15.07
C SER A 97 1.18 -13.63 -14.91
N LEU A 98 2.52 -13.68 -14.81
CA LEU A 98 3.37 -12.48 -14.77
C LEU A 98 3.30 -11.69 -16.09
N GLU A 99 3.51 -12.34 -17.23
CA GLU A 99 3.43 -11.74 -18.56
C GLU A 99 2.03 -11.17 -18.84
N PHE A 100 0.98 -11.85 -18.36
CA PHE A 100 -0.38 -11.33 -18.47
C PHE A 100 -0.54 -9.96 -17.78
N VAL A 101 -0.04 -9.80 -16.55
CA VAL A 101 -0.08 -8.50 -15.86
C VAL A 101 0.75 -7.46 -16.60
N GLN A 102 1.96 -7.81 -17.06
CA GLN A 102 2.85 -6.88 -17.75
C GLN A 102 2.27 -6.41 -19.10
N ASN A 103 1.68 -7.31 -19.88
CA ASN A 103 1.08 -6.96 -21.17
C ASN A 103 -0.15 -6.05 -21.03
N GLN A 104 -0.91 -6.15 -19.94
CA GLN A 104 -2.02 -5.24 -19.68
C GLN A 104 -1.54 -3.85 -19.27
N ARG A 105 -0.35 -3.73 -18.68
CA ARG A 105 0.25 -2.45 -18.29
C ARG A 105 0.38 -1.48 -19.45
N ASP A 106 0.83 -1.97 -20.61
CA ASP A 106 1.12 -1.15 -21.79
C ASP A 106 -0.15 -0.67 -22.51
N GLY A 107 -1.31 -1.24 -22.20
CA GLY A 107 -2.62 -0.86 -22.78
C GLY A 107 -3.53 -0.09 -21.83
N CYS A 108 -3.16 0.14 -20.59
CA CYS A 108 -3.99 0.83 -19.60
C CYS A 108 -3.65 2.32 -19.54
N GLU A 109 -4.61 3.19 -19.86
CA GLU A 109 -4.52 4.61 -19.51
C GLU A 109 -4.70 4.77 -18.00
N GLY A 110 -3.62 5.01 -17.24
CA GLY A 110 -3.74 5.19 -15.81
C GLY A 110 -2.41 5.07 -15.08
N ALA A 111 -2.50 4.54 -13.86
CA ALA A 111 -1.34 4.23 -13.06
C ALA A 111 -0.62 2.98 -13.58
N ARG A 112 0.67 2.91 -13.33
CA ARG A 112 1.48 1.72 -13.64
C ARG A 112 1.12 0.60 -12.65
N ILE A 113 0.71 -0.55 -13.18
CA ILE A 113 0.49 -1.75 -12.38
C ILE A 113 1.73 -2.62 -12.45
N GLU A 114 2.38 -2.78 -11.31
CA GLU A 114 3.48 -3.73 -11.10
C GLU A 114 2.95 -4.94 -10.32
N THR A 115 3.72 -6.01 -10.23
CA THR A 115 3.29 -7.17 -9.45
C THR A 115 4.43 -7.82 -8.70
N THR A 116 4.14 -8.25 -7.48
CA THR A 116 4.93 -9.25 -6.79
C THR A 116 4.58 -10.64 -7.32
N ILE A 117 5.39 -11.63 -6.98
CA ILE A 117 5.13 -13.04 -7.28
C ILE A 117 4.97 -13.84 -6.00
N ALA A 118 4.06 -14.81 -6.00
CA ALA A 118 3.99 -15.77 -4.91
C ALA A 118 5.31 -16.57 -4.84
N ALA A 119 6.00 -16.51 -3.71
CA ALA A 119 7.24 -17.25 -3.51
C ALA A 119 7.02 -18.77 -3.49
N THR A 120 5.77 -19.18 -3.20
CA THR A 120 5.36 -20.59 -3.17
C THR A 120 4.14 -20.81 -4.06
N ILE A 121 4.05 -21.98 -4.68
CA ILE A 121 2.90 -22.40 -5.47
C ILE A 121 1.80 -22.94 -4.54
N ASP A 122 2.24 -23.65 -3.52
CA ASP A 122 1.43 -24.21 -2.45
C ASP A 122 2.27 -24.26 -1.16
N ASP A 123 1.80 -24.92 -0.14
CA ASP A 123 2.52 -25.01 1.15
C ASP A 123 3.77 -25.90 1.11
N GLU A 124 4.06 -26.57 -0.02
CA GLU A 124 5.14 -27.56 -0.15
C GLU A 124 6.18 -27.19 -1.21
N ARG A 125 5.80 -26.39 -2.22
CA ARG A 125 6.65 -26.11 -3.39
C ARG A 125 6.83 -24.62 -3.59
N PHE A 126 8.02 -24.20 -4.01
CA PHE A 126 8.23 -22.81 -4.44
C PHE A 126 8.02 -22.60 -5.93
N SER A 127 7.68 -21.36 -6.25
CA SER A 127 7.65 -20.86 -7.62
C SER A 127 9.09 -20.70 -8.17
N ASN A 128 9.21 -20.47 -9.45
CA ASN A 128 10.51 -20.23 -10.07
C ASN A 128 10.97 -18.76 -9.86
N ILE A 129 11.21 -18.41 -8.58
CA ILE A 129 11.49 -17.02 -8.12
C ILE A 129 12.54 -16.35 -9.01
N ALA A 130 13.66 -17.06 -9.28
CA ALA A 130 14.77 -16.50 -10.07
C ALA A 130 14.37 -16.08 -11.48
N ILE A 131 13.60 -16.92 -12.18
CA ILE A 131 13.14 -16.60 -13.53
C ILE A 131 12.14 -15.45 -13.51
N LEU A 132 11.22 -15.46 -12.54
CA LEU A 132 10.18 -14.46 -12.45
C LEU A 132 10.74 -13.07 -12.10
N LEU A 133 11.73 -12.98 -11.21
CA LEU A 133 12.44 -11.73 -10.93
C LEU A 133 13.20 -11.22 -12.17
N LYS A 134 13.89 -12.10 -12.91
CA LYS A 134 14.57 -11.72 -14.17
C LYS A 134 13.61 -11.25 -15.26
N ARG A 135 12.35 -11.66 -15.20
CA ARG A 135 11.28 -11.22 -16.11
C ARG A 135 10.56 -9.95 -15.64
N GLY A 136 11.01 -9.31 -14.54
CA GLY A 136 10.54 -8.01 -14.11
C GLY A 136 9.46 -8.03 -13.03
N ALA A 137 9.28 -9.14 -12.30
CA ALA A 137 8.55 -9.11 -11.05
C ALA A 137 9.29 -8.25 -10.01
N VAL A 138 8.58 -7.46 -9.22
CA VAL A 138 9.22 -6.49 -8.33
C VAL A 138 9.81 -7.11 -7.08
N ALA A 139 9.18 -8.16 -6.54
CA ALA A 139 9.65 -8.88 -5.35
C ALA A 139 8.97 -10.25 -5.23
N PRO A 140 9.58 -11.23 -4.57
CA PRO A 140 8.88 -12.40 -4.06
C PRO A 140 8.02 -12.00 -2.86
N TYR A 141 6.81 -12.54 -2.79
CA TYR A 141 5.85 -12.35 -1.71
C TYR A 141 5.53 -13.69 -1.06
N MET A 142 5.48 -13.73 0.25
CA MET A 142 5.23 -14.93 1.03
C MET A 142 4.28 -14.66 2.18
N THR A 143 3.26 -15.49 2.35
CA THR A 143 2.59 -15.61 3.64
C THR A 143 3.43 -16.50 4.54
N THR A 144 3.54 -16.16 5.82
CA THR A 144 4.43 -16.89 6.72
C THR A 144 3.84 -18.20 7.26
N SER A 145 2.61 -18.53 6.93
CA SER A 145 1.93 -19.75 7.35
C SER A 145 2.37 -20.98 6.54
N ILE A 146 3.66 -21.10 6.33
CA ILE A 146 4.34 -22.23 5.68
C ILE A 146 5.34 -22.87 6.63
N SER A 147 5.85 -24.06 6.28
CA SER A 147 6.86 -24.75 7.08
C SER A 147 8.15 -23.93 7.24
N ASN A 148 8.87 -24.11 8.36
CA ASN A 148 10.17 -23.45 8.56
C ASN A 148 11.17 -23.83 7.47
N HIS A 149 11.16 -25.09 7.00
CA HIS A 149 12.02 -25.54 5.93
C HIS A 149 11.79 -24.72 4.64
N LEU A 150 10.53 -24.55 4.26
CA LEU A 150 10.19 -23.78 3.04
C LEU A 150 10.54 -22.29 3.19
N ALA A 151 10.28 -21.68 4.37
CA ALA A 151 10.64 -20.30 4.64
C ALA A 151 12.16 -20.06 4.53
N VAL A 152 12.98 -20.97 5.09
CA VAL A 152 14.44 -20.93 4.97
C VAL A 152 14.89 -21.05 3.51
N ARG A 153 14.29 -21.98 2.74
CA ARG A 153 14.63 -22.14 1.33
C ARG A 153 14.28 -20.89 0.49
N VAL A 154 13.14 -20.23 0.78
CA VAL A 154 12.81 -18.94 0.15
C VAL A 154 13.86 -17.88 0.49
N ALA A 155 14.30 -17.80 1.76
CA ALA A 155 15.33 -16.87 2.18
C ALA A 155 16.68 -17.11 1.48
N GLU A 156 17.10 -18.35 1.30
CA GLU A 156 18.30 -18.71 0.54
C GLU A 156 18.22 -18.23 -0.92
N TYR A 157 17.07 -18.41 -1.58
CA TYR A 157 16.87 -17.89 -2.94
C TYR A 157 16.90 -16.37 -2.99
N VAL A 158 16.24 -15.69 -2.06
CA VAL A 158 16.26 -14.22 -1.98
C VAL A 158 17.70 -13.71 -1.79
N LYS A 159 18.47 -14.33 -0.89
CA LYS A 159 19.90 -14.01 -0.69
C LYS A 159 20.71 -14.17 -1.98
N MET A 160 20.49 -15.26 -2.73
CA MET A 160 21.25 -15.57 -3.95
C MET A 160 21.02 -14.54 -5.06
N PHE A 161 19.81 -13.98 -5.17
CA PHE A 161 19.46 -13.07 -6.25
C PHE A 161 19.47 -11.59 -5.86
N GLY A 162 19.67 -11.30 -4.57
CA GLY A 162 19.73 -9.93 -4.04
C GLY A 162 18.41 -9.20 -4.25
N GLY A 163 17.51 -9.28 -3.29
CA GLY A 163 16.20 -8.65 -3.39
C GLY A 163 15.56 -8.48 -2.02
N THR A 164 14.38 -7.89 -2.02
CA THR A 164 13.57 -7.72 -0.83
C THR A 164 12.47 -8.77 -0.80
N LEU A 165 12.34 -9.52 0.29
CA LEU A 165 11.23 -10.44 0.49
C LEU A 165 10.04 -9.69 1.11
N PHE A 166 8.89 -9.71 0.46
CA PHE A 166 7.64 -9.21 1.04
C PHE A 166 6.98 -10.34 1.83
N CYS A 167 6.72 -10.07 3.11
CA CYS A 167 6.17 -11.05 4.03
C CYS A 167 4.87 -10.56 4.65
N ARG A 168 3.82 -11.38 4.56
CA ARG A 168 2.65 -11.21 5.41
C ARG A 168 2.74 -12.16 6.60
N ALA A 169 2.89 -11.59 7.80
CA ALA A 169 2.90 -12.35 9.04
C ALA A 169 1.50 -12.86 9.38
N TYR A 170 1.30 -14.17 9.34
CA TYR A 170 0.00 -14.81 9.50
C TYR A 170 0.14 -16.24 9.97
N ASP A 171 -0.66 -16.65 10.96
CA ASP A 171 -0.77 -18.03 11.41
C ASP A 171 -2.13 -18.62 11.03
N ARG A 172 -2.13 -19.55 10.06
CA ARG A 172 -3.35 -20.19 9.59
C ARG A 172 -4.05 -21.01 10.67
N ASN A 173 -3.28 -21.67 11.54
CA ASN A 173 -3.85 -22.56 12.55
C ASN A 173 -4.55 -21.78 13.67
N LEU A 174 -3.95 -20.66 14.09
CA LEU A 174 -4.57 -19.78 15.08
C LEU A 174 -5.78 -19.01 14.50
N SER A 175 -5.78 -18.76 13.18
CA SER A 175 -6.79 -17.94 12.53
C SER A 175 -7.91 -18.72 11.83
N SER A 176 -7.87 -20.05 11.87
CA SER A 176 -8.63 -20.96 10.96
C SER A 176 -10.13 -20.71 10.85
N ASN A 177 -10.78 -20.23 11.90
CA ASN A 177 -12.23 -19.95 11.91
C ASN A 177 -12.55 -18.50 12.32
N GLY A 178 -11.51 -17.68 12.52
CA GLY A 178 -11.69 -16.30 12.94
C GLY A 178 -12.08 -15.41 11.76
N VAL A 179 -12.93 -14.42 12.04
CA VAL A 179 -13.46 -13.50 11.02
C VAL A 179 -13.20 -12.03 11.34
N MET A 180 -12.76 -11.73 12.55
CA MET A 180 -12.39 -10.41 13.04
C MET A 180 -11.39 -10.54 14.20
N ASN A 181 -10.89 -9.43 14.75
CA ASN A 181 -10.01 -9.45 15.91
C ASN A 181 -10.69 -10.08 17.15
N GLU A 182 -9.94 -10.91 17.88
CA GLU A 182 -10.43 -11.45 19.15
C GLU A 182 -10.54 -10.32 20.20
N GLY A 183 -11.71 -10.20 20.82
CA GLY A 183 -11.92 -9.16 21.82
C GLY A 183 -13.39 -8.94 22.18
N ALA A 184 -13.65 -7.83 22.88
CA ALA A 184 -14.97 -7.50 23.38
C ALA A 184 -16.01 -7.29 22.26
N VAL A 185 -15.60 -6.75 21.11
CA VAL A 185 -16.51 -6.56 19.95
C VAL A 185 -16.91 -7.90 19.36
N ALA A 186 -15.95 -8.80 19.12
CA ALA A 186 -16.23 -10.15 18.60
C ALA A 186 -17.17 -10.92 19.52
N GLN A 187 -16.95 -10.86 20.85
CA GLN A 187 -17.82 -11.49 21.84
C GLN A 187 -19.25 -10.92 21.81
N ARG A 188 -19.39 -9.60 21.70
CA ARG A 188 -20.71 -8.93 21.62
C ARG A 188 -21.48 -9.32 20.36
N LEU A 189 -20.78 -9.44 19.24
CA LEU A 189 -21.35 -9.84 17.94
C LEU A 189 -21.57 -11.36 17.82
N GLY A 190 -21.04 -12.17 18.76
CA GLY A 190 -21.09 -13.63 18.68
C GLY A 190 -20.23 -14.19 17.53
N LEU A 191 -19.18 -13.48 17.13
CA LEU A 191 -18.28 -13.86 16.04
C LEU A 191 -17.01 -14.51 16.58
N VAL A 192 -16.44 -15.43 15.79
CA VAL A 192 -15.15 -16.06 16.13
C VAL A 192 -14.01 -15.06 15.93
N GLY A 193 -13.22 -14.85 16.98
CA GLY A 193 -12.07 -13.96 16.95
C GLY A 193 -10.81 -14.61 16.36
N ILE A 194 -9.96 -13.80 15.78
CA ILE A 194 -8.59 -14.14 15.38
C ILE A 194 -7.67 -13.70 16.50
N PRO A 195 -6.91 -14.62 17.15
CA PRO A 195 -6.00 -14.29 18.22
C PRO A 195 -4.90 -13.32 17.76
N SER A 196 -4.66 -12.27 18.53
CA SER A 196 -3.62 -11.27 18.24
C SER A 196 -2.19 -11.83 18.27
N LEU A 197 -1.98 -13.03 18.82
CA LEU A 197 -0.68 -13.70 18.94
C LEU A 197 -0.11 -14.13 17.59
N GLY A 198 -0.96 -14.42 16.59
CA GLY A 198 -0.52 -15.03 15.34
C GLY A 198 0.48 -14.18 14.55
N GLU A 199 0.29 -12.86 14.48
CA GLU A 199 1.19 -11.95 13.77
C GLU A 199 2.58 -11.84 14.46
N PRO A 200 2.69 -11.51 15.77
CA PRO A 200 3.98 -11.38 16.46
C PRO A 200 4.85 -12.63 16.41
N VAL A 201 4.28 -13.82 16.55
CA VAL A 201 5.02 -15.09 16.48
C VAL A 201 5.69 -15.24 15.12
N HIS A 202 4.97 -14.94 14.06
CA HIS A 202 5.49 -15.05 12.70
C HIS A 202 6.47 -13.91 12.35
N VAL A 203 6.27 -12.71 12.87
CA VAL A 203 7.23 -11.60 12.78
C VAL A 203 8.55 -11.99 13.44
N ALA A 204 8.52 -12.52 14.67
CA ALA A 204 9.72 -12.99 15.36
C ALA A 204 10.50 -14.00 14.53
N ARG A 205 9.81 -15.02 14.03
CA ARG A 205 10.41 -16.06 13.18
C ARG A 205 11.10 -15.47 11.96
N MET A 206 10.45 -14.54 11.28
CA MET A 206 11.01 -13.95 10.06
C MET A 206 12.14 -12.97 10.34
N ILE A 207 12.16 -12.31 11.50
CA ILE A 207 13.30 -11.49 11.95
C ILE A 207 14.54 -12.37 12.14
N GLU A 208 14.41 -13.55 12.77
CA GLU A 208 15.54 -14.47 12.93
C GLU A 208 16.06 -15.01 11.58
N ILE A 209 15.14 -15.30 10.65
CA ILE A 209 15.54 -15.69 9.27
C ILE A 209 16.25 -14.52 8.57
N ALA A 210 15.76 -13.28 8.69
CA ALA A 210 16.41 -12.11 8.11
C ALA A 210 17.83 -11.93 8.66
N ARG A 211 18.00 -12.09 9.97
CA ARG A 211 19.29 -11.99 10.67
C ARG A 211 20.28 -13.05 10.19
N GLU A 212 19.87 -14.32 10.15
CA GLU A 212 20.73 -15.44 9.77
C GLU A 212 21.17 -15.35 8.29
N PHE A 213 20.25 -15.02 7.40
CA PHE A 213 20.54 -14.99 5.97
C PHE A 213 21.03 -13.63 5.46
N GLY A 214 20.91 -12.56 6.25
CA GLY A 214 21.26 -11.19 5.83
C GLY A 214 20.42 -10.71 4.66
N ILE A 215 19.12 -11.01 4.65
CA ILE A 215 18.19 -10.58 3.61
C ILE A 215 17.31 -9.42 4.08
N ALA A 216 16.91 -8.57 3.12
CA ALA A 216 15.92 -7.53 3.37
C ALA A 216 14.50 -8.12 3.42
N ILE A 217 13.73 -7.80 4.47
CA ILE A 217 12.31 -8.18 4.58
C ILE A 217 11.45 -6.95 4.77
N VAL A 218 10.35 -6.89 4.01
CA VAL A 218 9.24 -5.95 4.22
C VAL A 218 8.05 -6.72 4.79
N PHE A 219 7.69 -6.42 6.03
CA PHE A 219 6.49 -6.93 6.65
C PHE A 219 5.28 -6.15 6.17
N LYS A 220 4.36 -6.82 5.50
CA LYS A 220 3.17 -6.24 4.88
C LYS A 220 2.00 -6.17 5.86
N SER A 221 1.30 -5.03 5.87
CA SER A 221 0.07 -4.83 6.63
C SER A 221 0.19 -5.20 8.12
N ILE A 222 1.23 -4.72 8.80
CA ILE A 222 1.36 -4.92 10.25
C ILE A 222 0.21 -4.21 10.98
N ALA A 223 -0.47 -4.95 11.85
CA ALA A 223 -1.60 -4.47 12.63
C ALA A 223 -1.36 -4.53 14.15
N SER A 224 -0.44 -5.39 14.61
CA SER A 224 -0.13 -5.55 16.03
C SER A 224 0.94 -4.55 16.51
N PRO A 225 0.67 -3.76 17.58
CA PRO A 225 1.71 -2.94 18.21
C PRO A 225 2.93 -3.74 18.65
N ARG A 226 2.72 -4.97 19.12
CA ARG A 226 3.79 -5.87 19.54
C ARG A 226 4.73 -6.21 18.40
N SER A 227 4.18 -6.43 17.18
CA SER A 227 4.99 -6.65 15.99
C SER A 227 5.86 -5.44 15.64
N LEU A 228 5.32 -4.22 15.74
CA LEU A 228 6.09 -2.98 15.52
C LEU A 228 7.24 -2.81 16.52
N GLU A 229 7.01 -3.13 17.82
CA GLU A 229 8.08 -3.13 18.84
C GLU A 229 9.22 -4.07 18.44
N MET A 230 8.89 -5.29 18.01
CA MET A 230 9.87 -6.31 17.61
C MET A 230 10.64 -5.89 16.35
N ILE A 231 9.96 -5.38 15.34
CA ILE A 231 10.58 -4.88 14.11
C ILE A 231 11.50 -3.69 14.44
N SER A 232 11.05 -2.77 15.29
CA SER A 232 11.86 -1.61 15.70
C SER A 232 13.10 -2.03 16.50
N ALA A 233 13.01 -3.07 17.33
CA ALA A 233 14.16 -3.64 18.04
C ALA A 233 15.15 -4.26 17.05
N ALA A 234 14.68 -5.06 16.10
CA ALA A 234 15.51 -5.69 15.09
C ALA A 234 16.24 -4.67 14.20
N LYS A 235 15.59 -3.57 13.82
CA LYS A 235 16.23 -2.45 13.10
C LYS A 235 17.39 -1.84 13.88
N ARG A 236 17.22 -1.61 15.19
CA ARG A 236 18.30 -1.08 16.06
C ARG A 236 19.48 -2.04 16.16
N GLU A 237 19.25 -3.33 15.99
CA GLU A 237 20.30 -4.38 15.95
C GLU A 237 20.92 -4.54 14.55
N GLY A 238 20.51 -3.73 13.56
CA GLY A 238 21.06 -3.74 12.21
C GLY A 238 20.46 -4.80 11.28
N VAL A 239 19.34 -5.43 11.66
CA VAL A 239 18.61 -6.33 10.75
C VAL A 239 17.86 -5.51 9.71
N ASP A 240 18.00 -5.84 8.41
CA ASP A 240 17.33 -5.11 7.33
C ASP A 240 15.86 -5.54 7.22
N VAL A 241 15.05 -4.98 8.10
CA VAL A 241 13.59 -5.20 8.13
C VAL A 241 12.86 -3.87 8.05
N ARG A 242 11.77 -3.84 7.31
CA ARG A 242 10.85 -2.70 7.20
C ARG A 242 9.44 -3.17 7.44
N CYS A 243 8.55 -2.24 7.77
CA CYS A 243 7.14 -2.53 7.94
C CYS A 243 6.24 -1.55 7.20
N GLU A 244 5.15 -2.09 6.73
CA GLU A 244 4.03 -1.36 6.16
C GLU A 244 2.83 -1.47 7.09
N VAL A 245 2.16 -0.35 7.35
CA VAL A 245 0.89 -0.29 8.09
C VAL A 245 -0.17 0.31 7.18
N SER A 246 -1.40 -0.13 7.28
CA SER A 246 -2.46 0.51 6.49
C SER A 246 -3.02 1.73 7.20
N LEU A 247 -3.47 2.72 6.41
CA LEU A 247 -4.19 3.89 6.91
C LEU A 247 -5.39 3.48 7.76
N HIS A 248 -6.06 2.39 7.37
CA HIS A 248 -7.24 1.87 8.08
C HIS A 248 -6.90 1.46 9.52
N HIS A 249 -5.79 0.75 9.74
CA HIS A 249 -5.37 0.30 11.06
C HIS A 249 -4.90 1.45 11.97
N LEU A 250 -4.48 2.57 11.40
CA LEU A 250 -4.17 3.78 12.19
C LEU A 250 -5.42 4.56 12.59
N LEU A 251 -6.52 4.46 11.83
CA LEU A 251 -7.68 5.34 12.00
C LEU A 251 -8.92 4.63 12.56
N LYS A 252 -9.06 3.33 12.36
CA LYS A 252 -10.26 2.55 12.70
C LYS A 252 -9.89 1.39 13.60
N SER A 253 -10.73 1.13 14.60
CA SER A 253 -10.66 -0.05 15.45
C SER A 253 -11.70 -1.09 15.05
N ASP A 254 -11.70 -2.24 15.72
CA ASP A 254 -12.68 -3.31 15.56
C ASP A 254 -14.12 -2.86 15.84
N ALA A 255 -14.31 -1.73 16.54
CA ALA A 255 -15.60 -1.09 16.68
C ALA A 255 -16.26 -0.73 15.34
N ALA A 256 -15.47 -0.55 14.26
CA ALA A 256 -16.02 -0.33 12.92
C ALA A 256 -16.79 -1.55 12.37
N CYS A 257 -16.64 -2.74 12.99
CA CYS A 257 -17.39 -3.95 12.66
C CYS A 257 -18.76 -4.03 13.34
N GLU A 258 -19.11 -3.09 14.24
CA GLU A 258 -20.44 -3.03 14.85
C GLU A 258 -21.52 -3.04 13.78
N ASP A 259 -22.72 -3.47 14.15
CA ASP A 259 -23.84 -3.68 13.23
C ASP A 259 -23.53 -4.62 12.06
N PHE A 260 -22.55 -5.51 12.25
CA PHE A 260 -22.07 -6.46 11.22
C PHE A 260 -21.61 -5.78 9.93
N ASN A 261 -20.97 -4.61 10.05
CA ASN A 261 -20.44 -3.87 8.92
C ASN A 261 -19.35 -4.64 8.18
N THR A 262 -19.72 -5.29 7.09
CA THR A 262 -18.82 -6.13 6.29
C THR A 262 -17.70 -5.33 5.61
N VAL A 263 -17.89 -4.02 5.38
CA VAL A 263 -16.84 -3.17 4.80
C VAL A 263 -15.63 -3.06 5.73
N ALA A 264 -15.86 -3.16 7.07
CA ALA A 264 -14.81 -3.18 8.09
C ALA A 264 -14.14 -4.55 8.27
N LYS A 265 -14.57 -5.60 7.54
CA LYS A 265 -13.92 -6.90 7.54
C LYS A 265 -12.66 -6.85 6.70
N LEU A 266 -11.53 -6.56 7.33
CA LEU A 266 -10.21 -6.44 6.71
C LEU A 266 -9.33 -7.65 7.05
N ASP A 267 -8.28 -7.82 6.26
CA ASP A 267 -7.22 -8.79 6.45
C ASP A 267 -5.83 -8.12 6.33
N PRO A 268 -5.07 -7.93 7.45
CA PRO A 268 -5.39 -8.34 8.83
C PRO A 268 -6.62 -7.63 9.40
N PRO A 269 -7.25 -8.20 10.45
CA PRO A 269 -8.42 -7.58 11.07
C PRO A 269 -8.07 -6.26 11.78
N LEU A 270 -9.02 -5.33 11.80
CA LEU A 270 -8.93 -4.12 12.62
C LEU A 270 -8.77 -4.51 14.09
N GLN A 271 -7.85 -3.85 14.80
CA GLN A 271 -7.47 -4.15 16.16
C GLN A 271 -8.35 -3.43 17.18
N SER A 272 -8.20 -3.75 18.47
CA SER A 272 -8.89 -3.03 19.54
C SER A 272 -8.50 -1.55 19.58
N GLU A 273 -9.36 -0.68 20.13
CA GLU A 273 -9.06 0.75 20.28
C GLU A 273 -7.76 1.00 21.07
N ALA A 274 -7.49 0.15 22.07
CA ALA A 274 -6.25 0.23 22.86
C ALA A 274 -5.02 -0.07 22.00
N ASP A 275 -5.12 -1.03 21.05
CA ASP A 275 -4.01 -1.35 20.16
C ASP A 275 -3.86 -0.30 19.05
N VAL A 276 -4.97 0.24 18.54
CA VAL A 276 -4.93 1.38 17.59
C VAL A 276 -4.23 2.60 18.23
N THR A 277 -4.49 2.88 19.51
CA THR A 277 -3.78 3.96 20.22
C THR A 277 -2.28 3.72 20.24
N LYS A 278 -1.83 2.52 20.57
CA LYS A 278 -0.40 2.18 20.57
C LYS A 278 0.21 2.21 19.14
N LEU A 279 -0.56 1.81 18.12
CA LEU A 279 -0.12 1.91 16.72
C LEU A 279 0.10 3.37 16.32
N ARG A 280 -0.78 4.28 16.74
CA ARG A 280 -0.64 5.74 16.52
C ARG A 280 0.60 6.28 17.23
N GLU A 281 0.82 5.93 18.49
CA GLU A 281 2.03 6.30 19.25
C GLU A 281 3.30 5.81 18.55
N ALA A 282 3.32 4.57 18.07
CA ALA A 282 4.43 4.01 17.32
C ALA A 282 4.63 4.71 15.95
N PHE A 283 3.55 5.05 15.27
CA PHE A 283 3.59 5.84 14.03
C PHE A 283 4.19 7.23 14.26
N GLU A 284 3.77 7.93 15.31
CA GLU A 284 4.32 9.24 15.71
C GLU A 284 5.80 9.15 16.05
N ALA A 285 6.21 8.09 16.73
CA ALA A 285 7.61 7.81 17.06
C ALA A 285 8.48 7.39 15.86
N GLY A 286 7.91 7.29 14.65
CA GLY A 286 8.64 6.95 13.43
C GLY A 286 8.92 5.44 13.24
N ALA A 287 8.22 4.57 13.94
CA ALA A 287 8.42 3.12 13.84
C ALA A 287 7.92 2.51 12.52
N VAL A 288 6.99 3.19 11.83
CA VAL A 288 6.39 2.77 10.57
C VAL A 288 7.20 3.32 9.39
N ASP A 289 7.59 2.47 8.46
CA ASP A 289 8.37 2.85 7.29
C ASP A 289 7.48 3.24 6.10
N MET A 290 6.35 2.56 5.92
CA MET A 290 5.48 2.75 4.76
C MET A 290 4.01 2.72 5.16
N LEU A 291 3.19 3.47 4.43
CA LEU A 291 1.74 3.39 4.48
C LEU A 291 1.17 2.77 3.21
N THR A 292 0.10 2.00 3.37
CA THR A 292 -0.73 1.51 2.26
C THR A 292 -2.19 1.88 2.49
N LEU A 293 -2.96 1.98 1.42
CA LEU A 293 -4.42 2.06 1.47
C LEU A 293 -5.06 0.66 1.59
N LEU A 294 -4.29 -0.41 1.51
CA LEU A 294 -4.75 -1.80 1.59
C LEU A 294 -5.99 -2.04 0.72
N HIS A 295 -5.95 -1.52 -0.50
CA HIS A 295 -7.05 -1.57 -1.44
C HIS A 295 -7.38 -3.02 -1.85
N GLN A 296 -8.59 -3.45 -1.51
CA GLN A 296 -9.10 -4.79 -1.83
C GLN A 296 -10.60 -4.69 -2.12
N PRO A 297 -10.98 -4.33 -3.35
CA PRO A 297 -12.37 -4.15 -3.72
C PRO A 297 -13.09 -5.49 -3.88
N ASN A 298 -14.39 -5.48 -3.59
CA ASN A 298 -15.24 -6.64 -3.78
C ASN A 298 -16.57 -6.25 -4.44
N SER A 299 -17.18 -7.19 -5.12
CA SER A 299 -18.54 -6.99 -5.64
C SER A 299 -19.57 -7.00 -4.49
N PRO A 300 -20.71 -6.31 -4.64
CA PRO A 300 -21.77 -6.31 -3.63
C PRO A 300 -22.20 -7.71 -3.20
N VAL A 301 -22.25 -8.67 -4.14
CA VAL A 301 -22.64 -10.05 -3.85
C VAL A 301 -21.70 -10.76 -2.85
N ASN A 302 -20.43 -10.32 -2.75
CA ASN A 302 -19.46 -10.84 -1.82
C ASN A 302 -19.39 -10.05 -0.50
N LYS A 303 -20.08 -8.91 -0.42
CA LYS A 303 -20.12 -8.03 0.78
C LYS A 303 -21.50 -7.98 1.44
N GLU A 304 -22.60 -8.07 0.68
CA GLU A 304 -23.96 -8.00 1.18
C GLU A 304 -24.47 -9.39 1.63
N VAL A 305 -23.70 -10.04 2.49
CA VAL A 305 -23.93 -11.37 3.07
C VAL A 305 -23.68 -11.31 4.58
N ALA A 306 -23.89 -12.42 5.31
CA ALA A 306 -23.57 -12.48 6.72
C ALA A 306 -22.08 -12.15 6.94
N PHE A 307 -21.75 -11.45 8.04
CA PHE A 307 -20.39 -10.98 8.31
C PHE A 307 -19.34 -12.10 8.24
N ALA A 308 -19.68 -13.29 8.75
CA ALA A 308 -18.78 -14.44 8.71
C ALA A 308 -18.43 -14.87 7.28
N ASP A 309 -19.37 -14.76 6.35
CA ASP A 309 -19.23 -15.22 4.96
C ASP A 309 -18.72 -14.11 4.02
N ALA A 310 -18.76 -12.84 4.47
CA ALA A 310 -18.34 -11.71 3.66
C ALA A 310 -16.85 -11.77 3.31
N ALA A 311 -16.52 -11.36 2.10
CA ALA A 311 -15.14 -11.21 1.66
C ALA A 311 -14.39 -10.14 2.46
N TYR A 312 -13.10 -10.33 2.66
CA TYR A 312 -12.23 -9.32 3.27
C TYR A 312 -11.96 -8.17 2.31
N GLY A 313 -11.77 -6.95 2.86
CA GLY A 313 -11.30 -5.78 2.12
C GLY A 313 -12.34 -4.72 1.88
N CYS A 314 -11.88 -3.54 1.46
CA CYS A 314 -12.68 -2.36 1.12
C CYS A 314 -12.05 -1.60 -0.05
N GLU A 315 -12.80 -0.65 -0.62
CA GLU A 315 -12.30 0.27 -1.64
C GLU A 315 -11.69 1.51 -1.00
N SER A 316 -10.54 1.95 -1.54
CA SER A 316 -9.79 3.07 -0.96
C SER A 316 -8.91 3.81 -1.97
N ILE A 317 -8.38 3.14 -3.01
CA ILE A 317 -7.31 3.69 -3.85
C ILE A 317 -7.76 4.88 -4.71
N ALA A 318 -9.03 4.93 -5.13
CA ALA A 318 -9.56 6.04 -5.93
C ALA A 318 -9.60 7.37 -5.17
N ASP A 319 -9.57 7.30 -3.84
CA ASP A 319 -9.56 8.46 -2.94
C ASP A 319 -8.25 8.59 -2.16
N ALA A 320 -7.17 7.92 -2.61
CA ALA A 320 -5.93 7.78 -1.86
C ALA A 320 -5.36 9.11 -1.36
N LEU A 321 -5.01 10.02 -2.25
CA LEU A 321 -4.41 11.30 -1.87
C LEU A 321 -5.36 12.21 -1.08
N PRO A 322 -6.64 12.38 -1.46
CA PRO A 322 -7.63 13.08 -0.63
C PRO A 322 -7.78 12.50 0.78
N LEU A 323 -7.81 11.17 0.94
CA LEU A 323 -7.86 10.51 2.25
C LEU A 323 -6.60 10.79 3.08
N LEU A 324 -5.42 10.52 2.51
CA LEU A 324 -4.14 10.77 3.17
C LEU A 324 -3.97 12.24 3.55
N TYR A 325 -4.29 13.16 2.63
CA TYR A 325 -4.25 14.58 2.89
C TYR A 325 -5.19 14.97 4.04
N THR A 326 -6.47 14.60 3.95
CA THR A 326 -7.47 14.96 4.96
C THR A 326 -7.13 14.41 6.34
N LYS A 327 -6.73 13.14 6.40
CA LYS A 327 -6.54 12.43 7.68
C LYS A 327 -5.19 12.70 8.32
N LEU A 328 -4.17 12.99 7.55
CA LEU A 328 -2.81 13.09 8.06
C LEU A 328 -2.25 14.53 7.95
N VAL A 329 -2.36 15.17 6.78
CA VAL A 329 -1.72 16.48 6.55
C VAL A 329 -2.62 17.62 7.00
N ALA A 330 -3.86 17.69 6.52
CA ALA A 330 -4.79 18.75 6.88
C ALA A 330 -5.18 18.74 8.38
N SER A 331 -5.12 17.56 9.02
CA SER A 331 -5.27 17.42 10.46
C SER A 331 -4.06 17.93 11.27
N GLY A 332 -2.93 18.15 10.62
CA GLY A 332 -1.66 18.52 11.26
C GLY A 332 -0.94 17.36 11.94
N TRP A 333 -1.35 16.10 11.69
CA TRP A 333 -0.69 14.93 12.29
C TRP A 333 0.71 14.72 11.73
N ILE A 334 0.89 14.87 10.39
CA ILE A 334 2.20 14.89 9.73
C ILE A 334 2.26 15.98 8.66
N GLY A 335 3.48 16.39 8.25
CA GLY A 335 3.70 17.26 7.10
C GLY A 335 3.80 16.49 5.77
N TRP A 336 3.85 17.24 4.66
CA TRP A 336 4.00 16.68 3.31
C TRP A 336 5.27 15.84 3.15
N GLU A 337 6.41 16.32 3.67
CA GLU A 337 7.69 15.61 3.62
C GLU A 337 7.56 14.17 4.15
N ARG A 338 6.94 14.02 5.33
CA ARG A 338 6.74 12.71 5.94
C ARG A 338 5.72 11.87 5.18
N LEU A 339 4.64 12.47 4.66
CA LEU A 339 3.69 11.75 3.80
C LEU A 339 4.39 11.18 2.57
N ILE A 340 5.21 12.00 1.89
CA ILE A 340 5.94 11.59 0.70
C ILE A 340 6.99 10.52 1.04
N ALA A 341 7.65 10.63 2.17
CA ALA A 341 8.56 9.57 2.63
C ALA A 341 7.83 8.23 2.79
N LEU A 342 6.65 8.22 3.46
CA LEU A 342 5.87 7.01 3.78
C LEU A 342 5.13 6.42 2.57
N CYS A 343 4.70 7.26 1.62
CA CYS A 343 3.83 6.84 0.52
C CYS A 343 4.50 6.92 -0.86
N VAL A 344 5.74 7.41 -0.95
CA VAL A 344 6.49 7.48 -2.22
C VAL A 344 7.90 6.93 -2.05
N ARG A 345 8.76 7.57 -1.25
CA ARG A 345 10.19 7.26 -1.20
C ARG A 345 10.46 5.85 -0.70
N GLU A 346 9.94 5.51 0.47
CA GLU A 346 10.22 4.19 1.06
C GLU A 346 9.54 3.04 0.29
N PRO A 347 8.26 3.16 -0.16
CA PRO A 347 7.68 2.16 -1.05
C PRO A 347 8.47 1.98 -2.35
N ALA A 348 8.89 3.06 -3.01
CA ALA A 348 9.67 3.00 -4.24
C ALA A 348 11.00 2.26 -4.04
N ARG A 349 11.72 2.53 -2.95
CA ARG A 349 12.97 1.84 -2.60
C ARG A 349 12.80 0.33 -2.46
N THR A 350 11.69 -0.12 -1.90
CA THR A 350 11.44 -1.56 -1.72
C THR A 350 11.24 -2.31 -3.02
N ILE A 351 10.92 -1.59 -4.10
CA ILE A 351 10.76 -2.13 -5.46
C ILE A 351 11.91 -1.71 -6.38
N GLY A 352 13.02 -1.26 -5.80
CA GLY A 352 14.25 -0.93 -6.56
C GLY A 352 14.16 0.36 -7.39
N ARG A 353 13.32 1.33 -6.98
CA ARG A 353 13.17 2.63 -7.64
C ARG A 353 13.62 3.76 -6.75
N ASP A 354 14.07 4.84 -7.36
CA ASP A 354 14.36 6.10 -6.69
C ASP A 354 13.24 7.11 -7.01
N ALA A 355 12.58 7.60 -5.96
CA ALA A 355 11.48 8.56 -6.04
C ALA A 355 11.39 9.37 -4.73
N GLY A 356 10.59 10.43 -4.73
CA GLY A 356 10.31 11.26 -3.56
C GLY A 356 10.85 12.68 -3.64
N THR A 357 11.61 13.02 -4.68
CA THR A 357 12.07 14.38 -4.96
C THR A 357 11.51 14.89 -6.29
N VAL A 358 11.33 16.20 -6.40
CA VAL A 358 10.82 16.87 -7.61
C VAL A 358 11.88 17.80 -8.16
N GLY A 359 12.36 17.51 -9.37
CA GLY A 359 13.38 18.28 -10.07
C GLY A 359 13.23 18.20 -11.59
N VAL A 360 14.10 18.91 -12.31
CA VAL A 360 14.15 18.79 -13.77
C VAL A 360 14.45 17.34 -14.14
N GLY A 361 13.66 16.78 -15.04
CA GLY A 361 13.71 15.37 -15.43
C GLY A 361 12.74 14.46 -14.67
N SER A 362 12.14 14.90 -13.55
CA SER A 362 11.16 14.12 -12.80
C SER A 362 9.92 13.78 -13.62
N THR A 363 9.43 12.59 -13.40
CA THR A 363 8.23 11.99 -14.00
C THR A 363 7.38 11.41 -12.88
N ASP A 364 6.20 10.87 -13.18
CA ASP A 364 5.28 10.29 -12.19
C ASP A 364 4.94 11.33 -11.10
N LEU A 365 4.24 12.39 -11.52
CA LEU A 365 3.88 13.53 -10.68
C LEU A 365 2.36 13.67 -10.56
N VAL A 366 1.91 14.26 -9.46
CA VAL A 366 0.49 14.59 -9.22
C VAL A 366 0.35 16.08 -8.99
N LEU A 367 -0.59 16.69 -9.72
CA LEU A 367 -1.14 18.01 -9.40
C LEU A 367 -2.39 17.82 -8.54
N PHE A 368 -2.34 18.33 -7.33
CA PHE A 368 -3.38 18.21 -6.32
C PHE A 368 -3.90 19.59 -5.91
N ASP A 369 -5.22 19.79 -5.90
CA ASP A 369 -5.85 20.97 -5.33
C ASP A 369 -6.39 20.62 -3.93
N PRO A 370 -5.85 21.15 -2.84
CA PRO A 370 -6.28 20.86 -1.48
C PRO A 370 -7.60 21.54 -1.07
N ARG A 371 -8.10 22.51 -1.84
CA ARG A 371 -9.22 23.39 -1.47
C ARG A 371 -10.61 22.74 -1.63
N PRO A 372 -10.91 21.98 -2.69
CA PRO A 372 -12.21 21.35 -2.84
C PRO A 372 -12.57 20.47 -1.65
N VAL A 373 -13.83 20.54 -1.25
CA VAL A 373 -14.36 19.73 -0.14
C VAL A 373 -15.55 18.93 -0.67
N ARG A 374 -15.56 17.63 -0.42
CA ARG A 374 -16.65 16.76 -0.81
C ARG A 374 -16.95 15.71 0.26
N MET A 375 -18.19 15.27 0.32
CA MET A 375 -18.54 14.07 1.08
C MET A 375 -18.24 12.83 0.24
N LEU A 376 -17.58 11.84 0.83
CA LEU A 376 -17.31 10.58 0.15
C LEU A 376 -18.60 9.76 0.07
N ASP A 377 -19.06 9.51 -1.15
CA ASP A 377 -20.20 8.62 -1.44
C ASP A 377 -19.69 7.34 -2.10
N ASN A 378 -19.21 6.42 -1.28
CA ASN A 378 -18.77 5.09 -1.69
C ASN A 378 -19.06 4.07 -0.60
N ARG A 379 -20.13 3.31 -0.75
CA ARG A 379 -20.59 2.29 0.22
C ARG A 379 -19.58 1.16 0.44
N GLN A 380 -18.59 0.99 -0.44
CA GLN A 380 -17.51 0.00 -0.29
C GLN A 380 -16.28 0.57 0.43
N SER A 381 -16.31 1.85 0.81
CA SER A 381 -15.24 2.50 1.57
C SER A 381 -15.57 2.56 3.05
N LEU A 382 -14.55 2.33 3.90
CA LEU A 382 -14.63 2.53 5.37
C LEU A 382 -14.89 4.00 5.77
N TYR A 383 -14.72 4.91 4.84
CA TYR A 383 -14.87 6.36 5.05
C TYR A 383 -16.11 6.91 4.37
N ASN A 384 -17.05 6.04 3.97
CA ASN A 384 -18.31 6.46 3.35
C ASN A 384 -19.06 7.47 4.26
N GLY A 385 -19.51 8.57 3.67
CA GLY A 385 -20.18 9.67 4.40
C GLY A 385 -19.23 10.63 5.12
N GLU A 386 -17.90 10.39 5.12
CA GLU A 386 -16.94 11.33 5.68
C GLU A 386 -16.59 12.46 4.70
N THR A 387 -16.25 13.62 5.24
CA THR A 387 -15.79 14.75 4.45
C THR A 387 -14.32 14.58 4.08
N LEU A 388 -14.01 14.70 2.79
CA LEU A 388 -12.66 14.71 2.25
C LEU A 388 -12.31 16.09 1.70
N HIS A 389 -11.07 16.49 1.90
CA HIS A 389 -10.47 17.71 1.35
C HIS A 389 -9.54 17.36 0.20
N GLY A 390 -9.60 18.18 -0.83
CA GLY A 390 -8.76 18.11 -2.00
C GLY A 390 -9.23 17.16 -3.09
N THR A 391 -8.66 17.37 -4.26
CA THR A 391 -8.89 16.55 -5.46
C THR A 391 -7.60 16.43 -6.27
N VAL A 392 -7.40 15.27 -6.85
CA VAL A 392 -6.36 15.04 -7.85
C VAL A 392 -6.83 15.64 -9.18
N GLU A 393 -6.13 16.66 -9.64
CA GLU A 393 -6.46 17.29 -10.94
C GLU A 393 -5.82 16.55 -12.11
N LYS A 394 -4.57 16.12 -11.93
CA LYS A 394 -3.84 15.45 -12.99
C LYS A 394 -2.72 14.57 -12.45
N LEU A 395 -2.60 13.38 -13.00
CA LEU A 395 -1.45 12.51 -12.88
C LEU A 395 -0.62 12.61 -14.17
N PHE A 396 0.66 12.88 -14.05
CA PHE A 396 1.63 12.92 -15.14
C PHE A 396 2.49 11.67 -15.05
N THR A 397 2.35 10.77 -16.01
CA THR A 397 3.16 9.56 -16.15
C THR A 397 3.77 9.54 -17.53
N ILE A 398 4.95 8.91 -17.69
CA ILE A 398 5.46 8.59 -19.02
C ILE A 398 4.79 7.29 -19.46
N SER A 399 4.18 7.33 -20.63
CA SER A 399 3.61 6.15 -21.30
C SER A 399 4.71 5.21 -21.81
#